data_4932374ab197468671eda601704a8229
#
_entry.id   4932374ab197468671eda601704a8229
#
_cell.length_a   1.000
_cell.length_b   1.000
_cell.length_c   1.000
_cell.angle_alpha   90.00
_cell.angle_beta   90.00
_cell.angle_gamma   90.00
#
_symmetry.space_group_name_H-M   'P 1'
#
loop_
_entity.id
_entity.type
_entity.pdbx_description
1 polymer ?
#
loop_
_entity_poly.entity_id
_entity_poly.type
_entity_poly.pdbx_seq_one_letter_code
_entity_poly.pdbx_strand_id
1 'polypeptide(L)'
;MSRLVVVAPLKAGTEARARELLDEGPPFDLEGSAFDAHEAFVTPQEVVFVFEGNETLSLTAGDPAIMRAAKAWADCLDGRPRIARSAFSWKRDSASG
;
A
#
# COMPACT_ATOMS: atom_id res chain seq x y z
N MET A 1 12.74 11.72 1.47
CA MET A 1 11.47 11.02 1.72
C MET A 1 11.41 9.74 0.90
N SER A 2 11.11 8.65 1.53
CA SER A 2 11.00 7.36 0.86
C SER A 2 9.57 7.04 0.48
N ARG A 3 9.41 6.38 -0.64
CA ARG A 3 8.11 5.87 -1.09
C ARG A 3 8.20 4.38 -1.32
N LEU A 4 7.24 3.65 -0.79
CA LEU A 4 7.12 2.21 -0.98
C LEU A 4 5.79 1.91 -1.66
N VAL A 5 5.83 1.09 -2.70
CA VAL A 5 4.64 0.69 -3.43
C VAL A 5 4.48 -0.82 -3.34
N VAL A 6 3.31 -1.25 -2.90
CA VAL A 6 2.98 -2.67 -2.78
C VAL A 6 1.86 -2.98 -3.77
N VAL A 7 2.08 -3.94 -4.64
CA VAL A 7 1.10 -4.36 -5.64
C VAL A 7 0.59 -5.75 -5.27
N ALA A 8 -0.69 -5.88 -5.05
CA ALA A 8 -1.29 -7.15 -4.65
C ALA A 8 -2.38 -7.55 -5.64
N PRO A 9 -2.25 -8.74 -6.27
CA PRO A 9 -3.28 -9.19 -7.19
C PRO A 9 -4.56 -9.56 -6.45
N LEU A 10 -5.70 -9.24 -7.05
CA LEU A 10 -7.01 -9.57 -6.49
C LEU A 10 -7.59 -10.79 -7.17
N LYS A 11 -8.30 -11.60 -6.40
CA LYS A 11 -9.11 -12.67 -6.97
C LYS A 11 -10.23 -12.08 -7.80
N ALA A 12 -10.62 -12.78 -8.88
CA ALA A 12 -11.69 -12.31 -9.72
C ALA A 12 -12.97 -12.10 -8.90
N GLY A 13 -13.63 -10.98 -9.15
CA GLY A 13 -14.90 -10.68 -8.49
C GLY A 13 -14.79 -10.11 -7.08
N THR A 14 -13.59 -9.78 -6.61
CA THR A 14 -13.42 -9.26 -5.24
C THR A 14 -13.22 -7.75 -5.16
N GLU A 15 -13.36 -7.04 -6.27
CA GLU A 15 -13.13 -5.59 -6.27
C GLU A 15 -14.04 -4.87 -5.26
N ALA A 16 -15.31 -5.24 -5.21
CA ALA A 16 -16.25 -4.60 -4.28
C ALA A 16 -15.83 -4.82 -2.83
N ARG A 17 -15.41 -6.05 -2.50
CA ARG A 17 -14.93 -6.34 -1.15
C ARG A 17 -13.65 -5.56 -0.84
N ALA A 18 -12.77 -5.43 -1.82
CA ALA A 18 -11.55 -4.65 -1.65
C ALA A 18 -11.88 -3.19 -1.32
N ARG A 19 -12.86 -2.61 -2.01
CA ARG A 19 -13.30 -1.24 -1.73
C ARG A 19 -13.87 -1.10 -0.33
N GLU A 20 -14.63 -2.10 0.13
CA GLU A 20 -15.14 -2.09 1.49
C GLU A 20 -14.00 -2.08 2.52
N LEU A 21 -12.97 -2.90 2.28
CA LEU A 21 -11.82 -2.94 3.18
C LEU A 21 -11.07 -1.60 3.20
N LEU A 22 -10.97 -0.94 2.06
CA LEU A 22 -10.35 0.38 2.01
C LEU A 22 -11.17 1.41 2.77
N ASP A 23 -12.51 1.33 2.69
CA ASP A 23 -13.39 2.24 3.41
C ASP A 23 -13.31 2.04 4.92
N GLU A 24 -13.05 0.83 5.37
CA GLU A 24 -12.86 0.53 6.79
C GLU A 24 -11.55 1.11 7.34
N GLY A 25 -10.62 1.44 6.44
CA GLY A 25 -9.32 1.96 6.83
C GLY A 25 -8.30 0.86 7.05
N PRO A 26 -7.04 1.24 7.26
CA PRO A 26 -5.97 0.26 7.46
C PRO A 26 -6.13 -0.48 8.80
N PRO A 27 -5.71 -1.74 8.85
CA PRO A 27 -5.82 -2.54 10.08
C PRO A 27 -4.71 -2.21 11.09
N PHE A 28 -4.09 -1.07 10.98
CA PHE A 28 -3.04 -0.62 11.88
C PHE A 28 -3.14 0.90 12.06
N ASP A 29 -2.52 1.39 13.12
CA ASP A 29 -2.57 2.80 13.48
C ASP A 29 -1.59 3.61 12.62
N LEU A 30 -2.13 4.39 11.69
CA LEU A 30 -1.30 5.24 10.84
C LEU A 30 -0.59 6.33 11.63
N GLU A 31 -1.25 6.90 12.62
CA GLU A 31 -0.65 7.99 13.41
C GLU A 31 0.53 7.51 14.23
N GLY A 32 0.49 6.26 14.68
CA GLY A 32 1.60 5.67 15.42
C GLY A 32 2.65 5.03 14.56
N SER A 33 2.53 5.12 13.23
CA SER A 33 3.46 4.48 12.31
C SER A 33 4.55 5.44 11.86
N ALA A 34 5.53 4.91 11.12
CA ALA A 34 6.59 5.70 10.52
C ALA A 34 6.17 6.34 9.19
N PHE A 35 4.92 6.16 8.80
CA PHE A 35 4.43 6.68 7.53
C PHE A 35 3.96 8.12 7.68
N ASP A 36 4.30 8.95 6.69
CA ASP A 36 3.81 10.33 6.61
C ASP A 36 2.59 10.42 5.71
N ALA A 37 2.45 9.48 4.77
CA ALA A 37 1.31 9.43 3.87
C ALA A 37 1.05 8.01 3.42
N HIS A 38 -0.21 7.72 3.14
CA HIS A 38 -0.63 6.42 2.66
C HIS A 38 -1.79 6.61 1.68
N GLU A 39 -1.70 5.94 0.54
CA GLU A 39 -2.74 6.00 -0.48
C GLU A 39 -2.93 4.62 -1.06
N ALA A 40 -4.14 4.32 -1.50
CA ALA A 40 -4.44 3.03 -2.12
C ALA A 40 -5.21 3.24 -3.41
N PHE A 41 -4.91 2.39 -4.38
CA PHE A 41 -5.59 2.36 -5.66
C PHE A 41 -6.13 0.96 -5.89
N VAL A 42 -7.32 0.85 -6.46
CA VAL A 42 -7.91 -0.45 -6.74
C VAL A 42 -8.39 -0.51 -8.18
N THR A 43 -8.11 -1.65 -8.82
CA THR A 43 -8.65 -1.99 -10.14
C THR A 43 -9.39 -3.32 -9.99
N PRO A 44 -10.13 -3.77 -11.01
CA PRO A 44 -10.74 -5.11 -10.93
C PRO A 44 -9.74 -6.24 -10.76
N GLN A 45 -8.45 -6.01 -11.02
CA GLN A 45 -7.44 -7.05 -11.05
C GLN A 45 -6.42 -6.95 -9.92
N GLU A 46 -6.28 -5.76 -9.29
CA GLU A 46 -5.25 -5.59 -8.28
C GLU A 46 -5.55 -4.41 -7.37
N VAL A 47 -4.90 -4.41 -6.22
CA VAL A 47 -4.88 -3.25 -5.34
C VAL A 47 -3.43 -2.80 -5.18
N VAL A 48 -3.22 -1.49 -5.15
CA VAL A 48 -1.90 -0.90 -5.03
C VAL A 48 -1.89 -0.01 -3.80
N PHE A 49 -0.96 -0.28 -2.89
CA PHE A 49 -0.77 0.53 -1.69
C PHE A 49 0.50 1.35 -1.82
N VAL A 50 0.39 2.65 -1.55
CA VAL A 50 1.53 3.55 -1.57
C VAL A 50 1.76 4.08 -0.16
N PHE A 51 2.97 3.94 0.33
CA PHE A 51 3.37 4.44 1.64
C PHE A 51 4.53 5.42 1.45
N GLU A 52 4.45 6.56 2.10
CA GLU A 52 5.52 7.53 2.12
C GLU A 52 5.98 7.75 3.55
N GLY A 53 7.28 7.90 3.74
CA GLY A 53 7.84 8.12 5.04
C GLY A 53 9.26 8.66 4.94
N ASN A 54 10.00 8.59 6.05
CA ASN A 54 11.37 9.07 6.07
C ASN A 54 12.29 8.09 5.32
N GLU A 55 13.58 8.45 5.22
CA GLU A 55 14.53 7.68 4.42
C GLU A 55 14.79 6.28 4.97
N THR A 56 14.45 6.05 6.22
CA THR A 56 14.65 4.74 6.83
C THR A 56 13.43 3.83 6.69
N LEU A 57 12.40 4.29 5.97
CA LEU A 57 11.20 3.50 5.78
C LEU A 57 11.51 2.19 5.08
N SER A 58 11.22 1.09 5.73
CA SER A 58 11.32 -0.23 5.14
C SER A 58 10.23 -1.11 5.69
N LEU A 59 9.67 -1.94 4.83
CA LEU A 59 8.68 -2.93 5.21
C LEU A 59 9.19 -4.30 4.79
N THR A 60 9.14 -5.25 5.73
CA THR A 60 9.51 -6.61 5.45
C THR A 60 8.30 -7.52 5.64
N ALA A 61 8.37 -8.70 5.06
CA ALA A 61 7.27 -9.67 5.15
C ALA A 61 6.97 -10.07 6.60
N GLY A 62 7.95 -9.91 7.50
CA GLY A 62 7.75 -10.25 8.91
C GLY A 62 7.23 -9.10 9.76
N ASP A 63 7.04 -7.93 9.20
CA ASP A 63 6.53 -6.79 9.93
C ASP A 63 5.11 -7.07 10.43
N PRO A 64 4.82 -6.87 11.75
CA PRO A 64 3.48 -7.15 12.28
C PRO A 64 2.36 -6.37 11.57
N ALA A 65 2.61 -5.15 11.13
CA ALA A 65 1.61 -4.37 10.42
C ALA A 65 1.31 -5.00 9.05
N ILE A 66 2.35 -5.47 8.35
CA ILE A 66 2.19 -6.13 7.06
C ILE A 66 1.45 -7.45 7.23
N MET A 67 1.77 -8.21 8.28
CA MET A 67 1.09 -9.48 8.53
C MET A 67 -0.38 -9.27 8.84
N ARG A 68 -0.73 -8.25 9.61
CA ARG A 68 -2.13 -7.92 9.89
C ARG A 68 -2.87 -7.50 8.64
N ALA A 69 -2.23 -6.69 7.80
CA ALA A 69 -2.82 -6.26 6.54
C ALA A 69 -3.07 -7.46 5.62
N ALA A 70 -2.08 -8.34 5.51
CA ALA A 70 -2.22 -9.53 4.67
C ALA A 70 -3.36 -10.42 5.16
N LYS A 71 -3.52 -10.56 6.48
CA LYS A 71 -4.60 -11.36 7.04
C LYS A 71 -5.96 -10.74 6.76
N ALA A 72 -6.07 -9.42 6.91
CA ALA A 72 -7.33 -8.73 6.65
C ALA A 72 -7.75 -8.83 5.18
N TRP A 73 -6.78 -8.91 4.27
CA TRP A 73 -7.04 -8.94 2.84
C TRP A 73 -7.00 -10.35 2.25
N ALA A 74 -6.79 -11.38 3.07
CA ALA A 74 -6.54 -12.74 2.59
C ALA A 74 -7.64 -13.27 1.65
N ASP A 75 -8.89 -12.90 1.91
CA ASP A 75 -10.01 -13.38 1.09
C ASP A 75 -10.05 -12.75 -0.30
N CYS A 76 -9.40 -11.62 -0.47
CA CYS A 76 -9.40 -10.88 -1.73
C CYS A 76 -8.14 -11.08 -2.55
N LEU A 77 -7.03 -11.44 -1.91
CA LEU A 77 -5.74 -11.51 -2.59
C LEU A 77 -5.54 -12.83 -3.32
N ASP A 78 -5.01 -12.72 -4.53
CA ASP A 78 -4.68 -13.88 -5.37
C ASP A 78 -3.16 -13.99 -5.47
N GLY A 79 -2.55 -14.46 -4.39
CA GLY A 79 -1.11 -14.61 -4.34
C GLY A 79 -0.44 -13.58 -3.44
N ARG A 80 0.87 -13.54 -3.50
CA ARG A 80 1.66 -12.68 -2.64
C ARG A 80 1.73 -11.25 -3.17
N PRO A 81 1.61 -10.26 -2.29
CA PRO A 81 1.92 -8.88 -2.68
C PRO A 81 3.37 -8.76 -3.13
N ARG A 82 3.59 -7.87 -4.08
CA ARG A 82 4.93 -7.57 -4.58
C ARG A 82 5.28 -6.13 -4.27
N ILE A 83 6.54 -5.89 -3.97
CA ILE A 83 7.04 -4.54 -3.72
C ILE A 83 7.60 -4.02 -5.03
N ALA A 84 7.06 -2.86 -5.47
CA ALA A 84 7.55 -2.17 -6.65
C ALA A 84 8.44 -1.01 -6.22
N ARG A 85 9.52 -0.80 -6.96
CA ARG A 85 10.43 0.30 -6.69
C ARG A 85 10.33 1.32 -7.79
N SER A 86 10.56 2.58 -7.45
CA SER A 86 10.55 3.64 -8.44
C SER A 86 11.65 3.40 -9.48
N ALA A 87 11.26 3.37 -10.74
CA ALA A 87 12.20 3.24 -11.86
C ALA A 87 12.41 4.57 -12.56
N PHE A 88 11.46 5.48 -12.43
CA PHE A 88 11.54 6.82 -12.99
C PHE A 88 10.70 7.75 -12.16
N SER A 89 11.22 8.95 -11.94
CA SER A 89 10.47 9.96 -11.18
C SER A 89 10.81 11.32 -11.77
N TRP A 90 9.77 12.12 -11.98
CA TRP A 90 9.91 13.49 -12.41
C TRP A 90 8.97 14.34 -11.57
N LYS A 91 9.46 15.48 -11.15
CA LYS A 91 8.67 16.38 -10.35
C LYS A 91 8.93 17.81 -10.81
N ARG A 92 7.85 18.54 -11.06
CA ARG A 92 8.01 19.95 -11.39
C ARG A 92 8.52 20.70 -10.17
N ASP A 93 9.51 21.54 -10.35
CA ASP A 93 10.03 22.33 -9.26
C ASP A 93 9.07 23.47 -8.95
N SER A 94 8.22 23.26 -7.94
CA SER A 94 7.26 24.26 -7.54
C SER A 94 7.83 25.25 -6.52
N ALA A 95 8.99 24.96 -5.99
CA ALA A 95 9.62 25.84 -5.01
C ALA A 95 10.08 27.13 -5.63
N SER A 96 10.27 27.15 -6.93
CA SER A 96 10.66 28.35 -7.66
C SER A 96 9.50 29.31 -7.85
N GLY A 97 8.30 28.79 -7.65
CA GLY A 97 7.10 29.60 -7.83
C GLY A 97 6.73 30.33 -6.58
#